data_2cf9d8c60f4b782ea8a572ed99aa4fa8
#
_entry.id   2cf9d8c60f4b782ea8a572ed99aa4fa8
#
_cell.length_a   1.000
_cell.length_b   1.000
_cell.length_c   1.000
_cell.angle_alpha   90.00
_cell.angle_beta   90.00
_cell.angle_gamma   90.00
#
_symmetry.space_group_name_H-M   'P 1'
#
loop_
_entity.id
_entity.type
_entity.pdbx_description
1 polymer ?
#
loop_
_entity_poly.entity_id
_entity_poly.type
_entity_poly.pdbx_seq_one_letter_code
_entity_poly.pdbx_strand_id
1 'polypeptide(L)'
;MLSSLKSFGIIVFFVMFISVGSRVVRADDTNLDDATKARIAKFEQGPSTIDVSNYPQKIQDIYTDIFSQKCMQCHRLSRPINSDYALPSEWESYVKLMMHKPGSGITNGDARKITEFLIYDSSVRKKAMVDDKLSKAAPDVKAAEEAKIKSVHDKYDQ
;
A
#
# COMPACT_ATOMS: atom_id res chain seq x y z
N MET A 1 59.24 -51.94 -21.70
CA MET A 1 58.43 -51.01 -22.51
C MET A 1 57.44 -50.33 -21.55
N LEU A 2 57.74 -49.09 -21.18
CA LEU A 2 56.98 -48.31 -20.20
C LEU A 2 55.86 -47.55 -20.90
N SER A 3 54.63 -47.72 -20.49
CA SER A 3 53.50 -46.93 -20.94
C SER A 3 53.20 -45.87 -19.89
N SER A 4 53.28 -44.61 -20.33
CA SER A 4 53.08 -43.40 -19.54
C SER A 4 51.58 -43.16 -19.35
N LEU A 5 51.08 -43.14 -18.10
CA LEU A 5 49.74 -42.68 -17.75
C LEU A 5 49.78 -41.16 -17.61
N LYS A 6 49.12 -40.46 -18.52
CA LYS A 6 48.86 -39.02 -18.39
C LYS A 6 47.66 -38.79 -17.44
N SER A 7 47.94 -38.20 -16.28
CA SER A 7 46.94 -37.77 -15.32
C SER A 7 46.26 -36.53 -15.85
N PHE A 8 44.95 -36.63 -16.10
CA PHE A 8 44.08 -35.50 -16.48
C PHE A 8 43.52 -34.87 -15.20
N GLY A 9 44.08 -33.75 -14.80
CA GLY A 9 43.57 -33.00 -13.66
C GLY A 9 42.25 -32.32 -14.00
N ILE A 10 41.16 -32.74 -13.39
CA ILE A 10 39.86 -32.09 -13.46
C ILE A 10 39.88 -30.91 -12.48
N ILE A 11 39.96 -29.69 -13.05
CA ILE A 11 39.78 -28.47 -12.26
C ILE A 11 38.29 -28.27 -12.07
N VAL A 12 37.77 -28.55 -10.88
CA VAL A 12 36.39 -28.24 -10.50
C VAL A 12 36.32 -26.77 -10.12
N PHE A 13 35.76 -25.94 -11.01
CA PHE A 13 35.42 -24.57 -10.70
C PHE A 13 34.21 -24.54 -9.78
N PHE A 14 34.43 -24.28 -8.51
CA PHE A 14 33.39 -24.04 -7.53
C PHE A 14 32.84 -22.62 -7.76
N VAL A 15 31.75 -22.52 -8.54
CA VAL A 15 31.02 -21.24 -8.71
C VAL A 15 30.26 -20.97 -7.44
N MET A 16 30.82 -20.10 -6.60
CA MET A 16 30.17 -19.60 -5.40
C MET A 16 29.02 -18.64 -5.80
N PHE A 17 27.79 -19.15 -5.81
CA PHE A 17 26.60 -18.32 -5.97
C PHE A 17 26.48 -17.41 -4.73
N ILE A 18 26.92 -16.16 -4.84
CA ILE A 18 26.60 -15.14 -3.85
C ILE A 18 25.14 -14.77 -4.06
N SER A 19 24.25 -15.37 -3.26
CA SER A 19 22.86 -14.90 -3.13
C SER A 19 22.88 -13.50 -2.55
N VAL A 20 22.81 -12.50 -3.40
CA VAL A 20 22.49 -11.13 -3.00
C VAL A 20 21.00 -11.14 -2.60
N GLY A 21 20.75 -11.47 -1.34
CA GLY A 21 19.42 -11.34 -0.76
C GLY A 21 19.02 -9.87 -0.80
N SER A 22 18.11 -9.52 -1.69
CA SER A 22 17.48 -8.20 -1.69
C SER A 22 16.80 -8.01 -0.33
N ARG A 23 17.45 -7.28 0.56
CA ARG A 23 16.82 -6.81 1.80
C ARG A 23 15.74 -5.83 1.39
N VAL A 24 14.51 -6.27 1.43
CA VAL A 24 13.35 -5.37 1.44
C VAL A 24 13.55 -4.46 2.65
N VAL A 25 13.89 -3.20 2.40
CA VAL A 25 13.97 -2.18 3.46
C VAL A 25 12.54 -1.95 3.90
N ARG A 26 12.12 -2.65 4.97
CA ARG A 26 10.86 -2.33 5.64
C ARG A 26 10.96 -0.92 6.19
N ALA A 27 9.90 -0.15 6.00
CA ALA A 27 9.75 1.14 6.68
C ALA A 27 10.04 0.92 8.17
N ASP A 28 10.86 1.79 8.74
CA ASP A 28 11.33 1.67 10.11
C ASP A 28 10.16 1.87 11.08
N ASP A 29 9.57 0.76 11.53
CA ASP A 29 8.54 0.74 12.57
C ASP A 29 9.16 0.76 13.99
N THR A 30 10.48 0.94 14.11
CA THR A 30 11.20 0.83 15.40
C THR A 30 10.86 1.94 16.38
N ASN A 31 10.46 3.12 15.88
CA ASN A 31 10.16 4.30 16.69
C ASN A 31 8.67 4.48 17.02
N LEU A 32 7.82 3.49 16.70
CA LEU A 32 6.40 3.54 17.01
C LEU A 32 6.13 3.09 18.45
N ASP A 33 5.14 3.71 19.11
CA ASP A 33 4.65 3.24 20.39
C ASP A 33 3.95 1.87 20.28
N ASP A 34 3.82 1.18 21.40
CA ASP A 34 3.32 -0.20 21.40
C ASP A 34 1.83 -0.30 20.98
N ALA A 35 1.03 0.74 21.28
CA ALA A 35 -0.38 0.78 20.86
C ALA A 35 -0.47 0.90 19.33
N THR A 36 0.35 1.74 18.72
CA THR A 36 0.44 1.87 17.26
C THR A 36 0.94 0.58 16.62
N LYS A 37 1.96 -0.08 17.19
CA LYS A 37 2.43 -1.38 16.70
C LYS A 37 1.34 -2.45 16.75
N ALA A 38 0.61 -2.54 17.87
CA ALA A 38 -0.50 -3.50 18.01
C ALA A 38 -1.62 -3.23 17.00
N ARG A 39 -1.96 -1.96 16.76
CA ARG A 39 -2.95 -1.54 15.76
C ARG A 39 -2.51 -1.93 14.34
N ILE A 40 -1.26 -1.67 13.98
CA ILE A 40 -0.69 -2.09 12.68
C ILE A 40 -0.74 -3.62 12.54
N ALA A 41 -0.30 -4.36 13.55
CA ALA A 41 -0.32 -5.82 13.54
C ALA A 41 -1.73 -6.38 13.30
N LYS A 42 -2.77 -5.75 13.89
CA LYS A 42 -4.16 -6.09 13.63
C LYS A 42 -4.55 -5.88 12.16
N PHE A 43 -4.18 -4.75 11.56
CA PHE A 43 -4.48 -4.47 10.15
C PHE A 43 -3.78 -5.46 9.21
N GLU A 44 -2.57 -5.87 9.53
CA GLU A 44 -1.79 -6.80 8.71
C GLU A 44 -2.30 -8.25 8.74
N GLN A 45 -3.19 -8.60 9.67
CA GLN A 45 -3.86 -9.90 9.70
C GLN A 45 -4.99 -10.04 8.68
N GLY A 46 -5.53 -8.93 8.18
CA GLY A 46 -6.60 -8.94 7.19
C GLY A 46 -6.12 -9.21 5.75
N PRO A 47 -7.04 -9.26 4.79
CA PRO A 47 -6.72 -9.47 3.39
C PRO A 47 -5.75 -8.41 2.85
N SER A 48 -4.86 -8.83 1.95
CA SER A 48 -3.89 -7.95 1.29
C SER A 48 -4.32 -7.50 -0.11
N THR A 49 -5.55 -7.85 -0.52
CA THR A 49 -6.13 -7.49 -1.81
C THR A 49 -7.56 -7.02 -1.64
N ILE A 50 -8.05 -6.23 -2.58
CA ILE A 50 -9.44 -5.77 -2.70
C ILE A 50 -9.98 -6.30 -4.02
N ASP A 51 -11.21 -6.82 -4.00
CA ASP A 51 -11.96 -7.05 -5.23
C ASP A 51 -12.50 -5.71 -5.74
N VAL A 52 -11.90 -5.21 -6.80
CA VAL A 52 -12.26 -3.94 -7.46
C VAL A 52 -13.05 -4.15 -8.76
N SER A 53 -13.45 -5.39 -9.07
CA SER A 53 -14.09 -5.74 -10.34
C SER A 53 -15.39 -4.96 -10.62
N ASN A 54 -16.07 -4.54 -9.57
CA ASN A 54 -17.30 -3.74 -9.64
C ASN A 54 -17.05 -2.21 -9.57
N TYR A 55 -15.80 -1.77 -9.56
CA TYR A 55 -15.46 -0.34 -9.56
C TYR A 55 -15.33 0.18 -11.00
N PRO A 56 -15.46 1.50 -11.24
CA PRO A 56 -15.15 2.09 -12.54
C PRO A 56 -13.73 1.74 -13.01
N GLN A 57 -13.55 1.51 -14.30
CA GLN A 57 -12.26 1.07 -14.87
C GLN A 57 -11.08 1.93 -14.42
N LYS A 58 -11.24 3.27 -14.42
CA LYS A 58 -10.19 4.19 -13.97
C LYS A 58 -9.78 3.98 -12.50
N ILE A 59 -10.71 3.57 -11.64
CA ILE A 59 -10.42 3.24 -10.22
C ILE A 59 -9.69 1.91 -10.14
N GLN A 60 -10.07 0.91 -10.96
CA GLN A 60 -9.34 -0.37 -11.06
C GLN A 60 -7.90 -0.15 -11.53
N ASP A 61 -7.69 0.71 -12.54
CA ASP A 61 -6.36 1.06 -13.04
C ASP A 61 -5.51 1.74 -11.95
N ILE A 62 -6.09 2.66 -11.18
CA ILE A 62 -5.37 3.29 -10.06
C ILE A 62 -4.99 2.26 -9.00
N TYR A 63 -5.87 1.31 -8.68
CA TYR A 63 -5.58 0.22 -7.73
C TYR A 63 -4.39 -0.60 -8.21
N THR A 64 -4.41 -1.03 -9.46
CA THR A 64 -3.42 -1.96 -10.04
C THR A 64 -2.08 -1.28 -10.28
N ASP A 65 -2.10 -0.11 -10.95
CA ASP A 65 -0.89 0.47 -11.52
C ASP A 65 -0.19 1.45 -10.56
N ILE A 66 -0.94 1.99 -9.59
CA ILE A 66 -0.39 3.03 -8.70
C ILE A 66 -0.45 2.60 -7.24
N PHE A 67 -1.65 2.39 -6.68
CA PHE A 67 -1.80 2.07 -5.25
C PHE A 67 -1.03 0.82 -4.88
N SER A 68 -1.27 -0.30 -5.58
CA SER A 68 -0.60 -1.56 -5.27
C SER A 68 0.90 -1.45 -5.44
N GLN A 69 1.37 -0.86 -6.54
CA GLN A 69 2.79 -0.74 -6.85
C GLN A 69 3.55 0.12 -5.83
N LYS A 70 2.97 1.27 -5.45
CA LYS A 70 3.63 2.21 -4.54
C LYS A 70 3.58 1.76 -3.09
N CYS A 71 2.43 1.27 -2.62
CA CYS A 71 2.27 0.91 -1.22
C CYS A 71 3.00 -0.37 -0.83
N MET A 72 3.15 -1.35 -1.76
CA MET A 72 3.89 -2.60 -1.49
C MET A 72 5.40 -2.43 -1.30
N GLN A 73 5.96 -1.29 -1.68
CA GLN A 73 7.41 -1.09 -1.60
C GLN A 73 7.95 -1.12 -0.16
N CYS A 74 7.14 -0.69 0.82
CA CYS A 74 7.57 -0.54 2.20
C CYS A 74 6.86 -1.46 3.20
N HIS A 75 5.59 -1.82 2.94
CA HIS A 75 4.78 -2.66 3.84
C HIS A 75 3.71 -3.42 3.05
N ARG A 76 3.03 -4.35 3.71
CA ARG A 76 1.92 -5.10 3.10
C ARG A 76 0.74 -4.20 2.79
N LEU A 77 0.03 -4.47 1.68
CA LEU A 77 -1.21 -3.78 1.33
C LEU A 77 -2.32 -3.96 2.36
N SER A 78 -2.30 -5.06 3.12
CA SER A 78 -3.24 -5.27 4.23
C SER A 78 -3.25 -4.10 5.23
N ARG A 79 -2.12 -3.40 5.43
CA ARG A 79 -2.03 -2.27 6.36
C ARG A 79 -2.97 -1.10 5.99
N PRO A 80 -2.93 -0.49 4.80
CA PRO A 80 -3.91 0.53 4.41
C PRO A 80 -5.31 -0.06 4.16
N ILE A 81 -5.41 -1.25 3.56
CA ILE A 81 -6.70 -1.87 3.21
C ILE A 81 -7.58 -2.09 4.45
N ASN A 82 -6.99 -2.62 5.53
CA ASN A 82 -7.74 -2.97 6.75
C ASN A 82 -7.61 -1.93 7.86
N SER A 83 -7.00 -0.78 7.57
CA SER A 83 -6.90 0.32 8.54
C SER A 83 -8.29 0.82 8.96
N ASP A 84 -8.34 1.51 10.08
CA ASP A 84 -9.53 2.20 10.56
C ASP A 84 -9.69 3.62 9.97
N TYR A 85 -8.90 3.96 8.95
CA TYR A 85 -9.12 5.15 8.14
C TYR A 85 -10.26 4.92 7.15
N ALA A 86 -11.13 5.93 7.02
CA ALA A 86 -12.29 5.89 6.14
C ALA A 86 -12.65 7.26 5.54
N LEU A 87 -12.39 8.36 6.28
CA LEU A 87 -12.72 9.70 5.82
C LEU A 87 -11.66 10.28 4.87
N PRO A 88 -12.05 11.14 3.92
CA PRO A 88 -11.15 11.84 3.02
C PRO A 88 -9.96 12.53 3.72
N SER A 89 -10.21 13.28 4.80
CA SER A 89 -9.14 13.97 5.55
C SER A 89 -8.13 13.00 6.19
N GLU A 90 -8.58 11.84 6.65
CA GLU A 90 -7.71 10.79 7.18
C GLU A 90 -6.80 10.24 6.09
N TRP A 91 -7.35 9.98 4.90
CA TRP A 91 -6.59 9.48 3.76
C TRP A 91 -5.61 10.52 3.20
N GLU A 92 -6.02 11.78 3.10
CA GLU A 92 -5.12 12.88 2.71
C GLU A 92 -3.90 12.95 3.64
N SER A 93 -4.14 12.88 4.95
CA SER A 93 -3.09 12.91 5.98
C SER A 93 -2.19 11.68 5.90
N TYR A 94 -2.77 10.49 5.77
CA TYR A 94 -2.04 9.24 5.68
C TYR A 94 -1.16 9.18 4.42
N VAL A 95 -1.71 9.47 3.26
CA VAL A 95 -0.97 9.43 1.99
C VAL A 95 0.14 10.48 1.96
N LYS A 96 -0.13 11.69 2.50
CA LYS A 96 0.87 12.73 2.66
C LYS A 96 2.04 12.25 3.54
N LEU A 97 1.74 11.59 4.66
CA LEU A 97 2.77 10.99 5.52
C LEU A 97 3.60 9.95 4.78
N MET A 98 2.96 9.04 4.03
CA MET A 98 3.67 8.02 3.23
C MET A 98 4.53 8.63 2.13
N MET A 99 4.05 9.67 1.46
CA MET A 99 4.80 10.39 0.42
C MET A 99 6.13 10.97 0.96
N HIS A 100 6.14 11.43 2.21
CA HIS A 100 7.34 12.02 2.82
C HIS A 100 8.30 11.00 3.45
N LYS A 101 7.98 9.70 3.43
CA LYS A 101 8.91 8.67 3.92
C LYS A 101 10.12 8.55 2.98
N PRO A 102 11.34 8.42 3.52
CA PRO A 102 12.53 8.21 2.70
C PRO A 102 12.35 7.03 1.74
N GLY A 103 12.64 7.24 0.46
CA GLY A 103 12.56 6.19 -0.55
C GLY A 103 11.16 5.81 -1.01
N SER A 104 10.10 6.53 -0.60
CA SER A 104 8.71 6.20 -0.98
C SER A 104 8.45 6.22 -2.48
N GLY A 105 9.16 7.07 -3.24
CA GLY A 105 8.96 7.24 -4.68
C GLY A 105 7.52 7.66 -5.07
N ILE A 106 6.71 8.15 -4.13
CA ILE A 106 5.35 8.63 -4.36
C ILE A 106 5.42 10.08 -4.79
N THR A 107 5.05 10.36 -6.03
CA THR A 107 4.96 11.74 -6.54
C THR A 107 3.66 12.41 -6.07
N ASN A 108 3.56 13.75 -6.22
CA ASN A 108 2.30 14.48 -5.95
C ASN A 108 1.13 13.93 -6.80
N GLY A 109 1.41 13.52 -8.04
CA GLY A 109 0.41 12.91 -8.93
C GLY A 109 -0.06 11.55 -8.42
N ASP A 110 0.88 10.69 -7.97
CA ASP A 110 0.56 9.39 -7.38
C ASP A 110 -0.24 9.59 -6.08
N ALA A 111 0.22 10.47 -5.19
CA ALA A 111 -0.44 10.75 -3.91
C ALA A 111 -1.90 11.15 -4.10
N ARG A 112 -2.19 12.05 -5.05
CA ARG A 112 -3.56 12.43 -5.37
C ARG A 112 -4.40 11.25 -5.83
N LYS A 113 -3.90 10.44 -6.79
CA LYS A 113 -4.63 9.28 -7.30
C LYS A 113 -4.83 8.20 -6.24
N ILE A 114 -3.82 7.93 -5.41
CA ILE A 114 -3.93 7.00 -4.28
C ILE A 114 -5.00 7.48 -3.30
N THR A 115 -5.03 8.76 -2.98
CA THR A 115 -6.04 9.34 -2.07
C THR A 115 -7.44 9.22 -2.66
N GLU A 116 -7.63 9.55 -3.95
CA GLU A 116 -8.91 9.40 -4.65
C GLU A 116 -9.39 7.93 -4.65
N PHE A 117 -8.49 6.97 -4.91
CA PHE A 117 -8.80 5.54 -4.82
C PHE A 117 -9.26 5.15 -3.42
N LEU A 118 -8.52 5.55 -2.38
CA LEU A 118 -8.82 5.20 -0.99
C LEU A 118 -10.14 5.84 -0.50
N ILE A 119 -10.47 7.04 -0.95
CA ILE A 119 -11.78 7.68 -0.69
C ILE A 119 -12.89 6.88 -1.38
N TYR A 120 -12.72 6.54 -2.65
CA TYR A 120 -13.70 5.75 -3.42
C TYR A 120 -13.93 4.40 -2.74
N ASP A 121 -12.85 3.63 -2.51
CA ASP A 121 -12.91 2.31 -1.85
C ASP A 121 -13.59 2.39 -0.48
N SER A 122 -13.26 3.40 0.32
CA SER A 122 -13.86 3.55 1.66
C SER A 122 -15.34 3.85 1.60
N SER A 123 -15.78 4.68 0.66
CA SER A 123 -17.20 5.00 0.50
C SER A 123 -18.04 3.81 0.04
N VAL A 124 -17.43 2.82 -0.63
CA VAL A 124 -18.09 1.59 -1.08
C VAL A 124 -17.90 0.45 -0.07
N ARG A 125 -16.66 0.06 0.18
CA ARG A 125 -16.32 -1.13 0.98
C ARG A 125 -16.40 -0.89 2.48
N LYS A 126 -16.06 0.32 2.95
CA LYS A 126 -16.10 0.71 4.37
C LYS A 126 -17.26 1.64 4.69
N LYS A 127 -18.34 1.60 3.90
CA LYS A 127 -19.47 2.52 4.03
C LYS A 127 -19.99 2.66 5.47
N ALA A 128 -20.19 1.57 6.18
CA ALA A 128 -20.65 1.60 7.57
C ALA A 128 -19.68 2.38 8.49
N MET A 129 -18.36 2.29 8.26
CA MET A 129 -17.37 3.03 9.02
C MET A 129 -17.37 4.53 8.64
N VAL A 130 -17.55 4.84 7.36
CA VAL A 130 -17.73 6.23 6.90
C VAL A 130 -18.95 6.85 7.56
N ASP A 131 -20.11 6.19 7.49
CA ASP A 131 -21.37 6.67 8.07
C ASP A 131 -21.23 6.88 9.59
N ASP A 132 -20.63 5.93 10.31
CA ASP A 132 -20.39 6.06 11.76
C ASP A 132 -19.53 7.28 12.10
N LYS A 133 -18.42 7.48 11.38
CA LYS A 133 -17.54 8.62 11.59
C LYS A 133 -18.21 9.95 11.25
N LEU A 134 -18.93 10.02 10.14
CA LEU A 134 -19.67 11.22 9.74
C LEU A 134 -20.80 11.56 10.73
N SER A 135 -21.42 10.56 11.35
CA SER A 135 -22.47 10.79 12.37
C SER A 135 -21.94 11.46 13.64
N LYS A 136 -20.64 11.30 13.93
CA LYS A 136 -19.95 11.82 15.11
C LYS A 136 -19.19 13.13 14.83
N ALA A 137 -19.09 13.53 13.56
CA ALA A 137 -18.38 14.74 13.16
C ALA A 137 -19.23 16.01 13.38
N ALA A 138 -18.57 17.14 13.59
CA ALA A 138 -19.22 18.45 13.58
C ALA A 138 -19.86 18.73 12.20
N PRO A 139 -20.97 19.47 12.11
CA PRO A 139 -21.73 19.63 10.87
C PRO A 139 -20.92 20.19 9.68
N ASP A 140 -20.02 21.11 9.94
CA ASP A 140 -19.12 21.70 8.93
C ASP A 140 -18.08 20.68 8.43
N VAL A 141 -17.50 19.89 9.33
CA VAL A 141 -16.57 18.80 9.00
C VAL A 141 -17.30 17.74 8.19
N LYS A 142 -18.49 17.31 8.63
CA LYS A 142 -19.32 16.35 7.92
C LYS A 142 -19.58 16.81 6.48
N ALA A 143 -20.05 18.04 6.30
CA ALA A 143 -20.35 18.58 4.98
C ALA A 143 -19.11 18.62 4.08
N ALA A 144 -17.93 18.97 4.63
CA ALA A 144 -16.68 18.99 3.86
C ALA A 144 -16.25 17.59 3.41
N GLU A 145 -16.36 16.60 4.29
CA GLU A 145 -16.02 15.20 3.97
C GLU A 145 -16.98 14.59 2.93
N GLU A 146 -18.29 14.81 3.09
CA GLU A 146 -19.32 14.39 2.13
C GLU A 146 -19.09 15.02 0.75
N ALA A 147 -18.74 16.32 0.69
CA ALA A 147 -18.43 16.99 -0.56
C ALA A 147 -17.22 16.39 -1.28
N LYS A 148 -16.17 16.00 -0.55
CA LYS A 148 -15.00 15.33 -1.13
C LYS A 148 -15.35 13.94 -1.66
N ILE A 149 -16.10 13.14 -0.91
CA ILE A 149 -16.59 11.83 -1.36
C ILE A 149 -17.37 11.99 -2.65
N LYS A 150 -18.35 12.93 -2.66
CA LYS A 150 -19.15 13.21 -3.84
C LYS A 150 -18.28 13.61 -5.03
N SER A 151 -17.30 14.49 -4.84
CA SER A 151 -16.40 14.94 -5.91
C SER A 151 -15.62 13.78 -6.55
N VAL A 152 -15.21 12.81 -5.75
CA VAL A 152 -14.52 11.60 -6.26
C VAL A 152 -15.49 10.75 -7.08
N HIS A 153 -16.71 10.53 -6.60
CA HIS A 153 -17.74 9.81 -7.37
C HIS A 153 -18.11 10.52 -8.67
N ASP A 154 -18.38 11.82 -8.63
CA ASP A 154 -18.69 12.62 -9.83
C ASP A 154 -17.58 12.52 -10.90
N LYS A 155 -16.33 12.33 -10.47
CA LYS A 155 -15.18 12.20 -11.37
C LYS A 155 -15.05 10.82 -12.01
N TYR A 156 -15.41 9.77 -11.31
CA TYR A 156 -15.09 8.39 -11.72
C TYR A 156 -16.29 7.56 -12.15
N ASP A 157 -17.51 7.88 -11.72
CA ASP A 157 -18.73 7.11 -12.04
C ASP A 157 -19.35 7.50 -13.41
N GLN A 158 -18.57 8.18 -14.30
CA GLN A 158 -19.00 8.62 -15.62
C GLN A 158 -18.78 7.53 -16.68
#